data_3b1db8854bfb1bad05ba62d104d99737
#
_entry.id   3b1db8854bfb1bad05ba62d104d99737
#
_cell.length_a   1.000
_cell.length_b   1.000
_cell.length_c   1.000
_cell.angle_alpha   90.00
_cell.angle_beta   90.00
_cell.angle_gamma   90.00
#
_symmetry.space_group_name_H-M   'P 1'
#
loop_
_entity.id
_entity.type
_entity.pdbx_description
1 polymer ?
#
loop_
_entity_poly.entity_id
_entity_poly.type
_entity_poly.pdbx_seq_one_letter_code
_entity_poly.pdbx_strand_id
1 'polypeptide(L)'
;MRADCIPRAIPRIVPPWLSDLAGAWIFYTVLPAWPWPQPSFQRIARFAPWMGLLIGALQGLLWIGLSRLSWPPAACALCVVALGIQLSGGLHHDGLIDTADGLGAPAERRLEAMEDSRVGASGVLALVMVLLLQVAALIQLGGQAPLGLCLAAFWARVAPLWAMARFDYLRADGTAAFHREHGRPLWDALPSLLVVVLLAGWAGAMPLLLGGVVAILVAQSLGRRLGGHTGDSYGAVSYTHLRAHET
;
A
#
# COMPACT_ATOMS: atom_id res chain seq x y z
N MET A 1 -16.98 53.00 -23.30
CA MET A 1 -16.84 51.98 -22.27
C MET A 1 -17.02 50.60 -22.93
N ARG A 2 -15.95 49.91 -23.24
CA ARG A 2 -15.99 48.56 -23.79
C ARG A 2 -15.92 47.58 -22.59
N ALA A 3 -17.00 46.82 -22.38
CA ALA A 3 -17.02 45.74 -21.41
C ALA A 3 -16.14 44.60 -21.95
N ASP A 4 -15.05 44.33 -21.26
CA ASP A 4 -14.12 43.25 -21.57
C ASP A 4 -14.87 41.92 -21.51
N CYS A 5 -15.02 41.26 -22.65
CA CYS A 5 -15.43 39.89 -22.80
C CYS A 5 -14.26 38.99 -22.28
N ILE A 6 -14.22 38.72 -20.98
CA ILE A 6 -13.40 37.64 -20.45
C ILE A 6 -14.02 36.33 -20.97
N PRO A 7 -13.31 35.53 -21.76
CA PRO A 7 -13.82 34.24 -22.20
C PRO A 7 -14.04 33.36 -20.93
N ARG A 8 -15.30 33.06 -20.64
CA ARG A 8 -15.66 32.06 -19.64
C ARG A 8 -15.00 30.76 -20.06
N ALA A 9 -13.98 30.34 -19.29
CA ALA A 9 -13.38 29.03 -19.44
C ALA A 9 -14.52 28.00 -19.39
N ILE A 10 -14.72 27.25 -20.46
CA ILE A 10 -15.68 26.14 -20.51
C ILE A 10 -15.25 25.17 -19.38
N PRO A 11 -16.14 24.86 -18.42
CA PRO A 11 -15.80 23.90 -17.36
C PRO A 11 -15.52 22.56 -18.04
N ARG A 12 -14.26 22.13 -18.04
CA ARG A 12 -13.90 20.80 -18.52
C ARG A 12 -14.57 19.81 -17.58
N ILE A 13 -15.60 19.10 -18.06
CA ILE A 13 -16.26 18.03 -17.30
C ILE A 13 -15.22 16.93 -17.10
N VAL A 14 -14.64 16.88 -15.89
CA VAL A 14 -13.68 15.85 -15.50
C VAL A 14 -14.48 14.67 -14.99
N PRO A 15 -14.29 13.46 -15.51
CA PRO A 15 -14.86 12.26 -14.92
C PRO A 15 -14.43 12.13 -13.44
N PRO A 16 -15.34 11.89 -12.48
CA PRO A 16 -15.01 11.84 -11.06
C PRO A 16 -13.88 10.84 -10.72
N TRP A 17 -13.80 9.74 -11.46
CA TRP A 17 -12.75 8.74 -11.25
C TRP A 17 -11.34 9.29 -11.53
N LEU A 18 -11.17 10.26 -12.42
CA LEU A 18 -9.87 10.85 -12.72
C LEU A 18 -9.39 11.76 -11.59
N SER A 19 -10.30 12.48 -10.93
CA SER A 19 -10.01 13.26 -9.72
C SER A 19 -9.64 12.34 -8.55
N ASP A 20 -10.33 11.20 -8.38
CA ASP A 20 -9.96 10.21 -7.36
C ASP A 20 -8.61 9.54 -7.66
N LEU A 21 -8.28 9.31 -8.94
CA LEU A 21 -6.96 8.80 -9.34
C LEU A 21 -5.85 9.81 -9.00
N ALA A 22 -6.08 11.11 -9.27
CA ALA A 22 -5.14 12.16 -8.87
C ALA A 22 -4.99 12.24 -7.34
N GLY A 23 -6.08 12.08 -6.59
CA GLY A 23 -6.05 11.97 -5.13
C GLY A 23 -5.25 10.74 -4.65
N ALA A 24 -5.47 9.57 -5.26
CA ALA A 24 -4.73 8.35 -4.95
C ALA A 24 -3.23 8.49 -5.25
N TRP A 25 -2.89 9.12 -6.36
CA TRP A 25 -1.50 9.41 -6.73
C TRP A 25 -0.76 10.18 -5.63
N ILE A 26 -1.35 11.27 -5.14
CA ILE A 26 -0.78 12.12 -4.09
C ILE A 26 -0.76 11.39 -2.74
N PHE A 27 -1.81 10.62 -2.44
CA PHE A 27 -1.94 9.95 -1.14
C PHE A 27 -0.99 8.77 -0.98
N TYR A 28 -0.81 7.96 -2.02
CA TYR A 28 -0.02 6.73 -1.95
C TYR A 28 1.42 6.89 -2.44
N THR A 29 1.79 8.04 -3.00
CA THR A 29 3.14 8.28 -3.52
C THR A 29 3.64 9.67 -3.18
N VAL A 30 4.96 9.85 -3.14
CA VAL A 30 5.62 11.16 -3.04
C VAL A 30 5.86 11.81 -4.41
N LEU A 31 5.36 11.21 -5.48
CA LEU A 31 5.56 11.73 -6.82
C LEU A 31 4.85 13.08 -7.01
N PRO A 32 5.35 13.96 -7.87
CA PRO A 32 4.78 15.28 -8.07
C PRO A 32 3.29 15.21 -8.41
N ALA A 33 2.50 16.09 -7.78
CA ALA A 33 1.08 16.19 -8.04
C ALA A 33 0.81 16.57 -9.51
N TRP A 34 -0.28 16.05 -10.07
CA TRP A 34 -0.70 16.44 -11.40
C TRP A 34 -1.25 17.87 -11.38
N PRO A 35 -0.94 18.69 -12.40
CA PRO A 35 -1.46 20.06 -12.48
C PRO A 35 -2.97 20.09 -12.70
N TRP A 36 -3.55 19.00 -13.18
CA TRP A 36 -4.96 18.80 -13.47
C TRP A 36 -5.26 17.29 -13.62
N PRO A 37 -6.41 16.78 -13.16
CA PRO A 37 -7.53 17.46 -12.49
C PRO A 37 -7.27 17.78 -11.01
N GLN A 38 -8.14 18.57 -10.39
CA GLN A 38 -8.12 18.76 -8.94
C GLN A 38 -8.33 17.40 -8.24
N PRO A 39 -7.50 17.05 -7.25
CA PRO A 39 -7.58 15.77 -6.56
C PRO A 39 -8.86 15.67 -5.70
N SER A 40 -9.46 14.49 -5.71
CA SER A 40 -10.53 14.09 -4.80
C SER A 40 -10.07 12.89 -3.99
N PHE A 41 -10.40 12.84 -2.70
CA PHE A 41 -9.98 11.76 -1.81
C PHE A 41 -11.13 10.81 -1.45
N GLN A 42 -12.31 10.97 -2.04
CA GLN A 42 -13.49 10.20 -1.64
C GLN A 42 -13.33 8.69 -1.88
N ARG A 43 -12.87 8.29 -3.06
CA ARG A 43 -12.77 6.88 -3.45
C ARG A 43 -11.36 6.49 -3.93
N ILE A 44 -10.33 6.99 -3.27
CA ILE A 44 -8.93 6.70 -3.63
C ILE A 44 -8.55 5.24 -3.41
N ALA A 45 -9.21 4.53 -2.49
CA ALA A 45 -8.91 3.14 -2.18
C ALA A 45 -9.00 2.20 -3.40
N ARG A 46 -9.91 2.48 -4.36
CA ARG A 46 -10.02 1.69 -5.60
C ARG A 46 -8.78 1.74 -6.48
N PHE A 47 -7.94 2.77 -6.31
CA PHE A 47 -6.69 2.92 -7.05
C PHE A 47 -5.47 2.43 -6.26
N ALA A 48 -5.63 2.10 -4.98
CA ALA A 48 -4.51 1.63 -4.16
C ALA A 48 -3.76 0.43 -4.79
N PRO A 49 -4.43 -0.64 -5.29
CA PRO A 49 -3.74 -1.76 -5.93
C PRO A 49 -2.93 -1.34 -7.18
N TRP A 50 -3.43 -0.37 -7.94
CA TRP A 50 -2.74 0.17 -9.12
C TRP A 50 -1.49 0.97 -8.74
N MET A 51 -1.57 1.75 -7.65
CA MET A 51 -0.39 2.42 -7.09
C MET A 51 0.64 1.41 -6.58
N GLY A 52 0.16 0.30 -6.00
CA GLY A 52 1.02 -0.83 -5.64
C GLY A 52 1.77 -1.39 -6.85
N LEU A 53 1.05 -1.72 -7.94
CA LEU A 53 1.67 -2.20 -9.17
C LEU A 53 2.69 -1.21 -9.74
N LEU A 54 2.38 0.08 -9.73
CA LEU A 54 3.31 1.12 -10.18
C LEU A 54 4.60 1.13 -9.35
N ILE A 55 4.48 1.15 -8.03
CA ILE A 55 5.64 1.16 -7.12
C ILE A 55 6.45 -0.13 -7.31
N GLY A 56 5.80 -1.29 -7.33
CA GLY A 56 6.46 -2.58 -7.55
C GLY A 56 7.16 -2.67 -8.92
N ALA A 57 6.55 -2.11 -9.98
CA ALA A 57 7.16 -2.05 -11.29
C ALA A 57 8.41 -1.15 -11.31
N LEU A 58 8.37 0.01 -10.66
CA LEU A 58 9.54 0.90 -10.55
C LEU A 58 10.68 0.24 -9.76
N GLN A 59 10.36 -0.45 -8.66
CA GLN A 59 11.33 -1.25 -7.91
C GLN A 59 11.90 -2.40 -8.77
N GLY A 60 11.05 -3.11 -9.51
CA GLY A 60 11.46 -4.17 -10.43
C GLY A 60 12.37 -3.68 -11.55
N LEU A 61 12.07 -2.52 -12.13
CA LEU A 61 12.92 -1.89 -13.15
C LEU A 61 14.28 -1.51 -12.57
N LEU A 62 14.33 -0.95 -11.35
CA LEU A 62 15.59 -0.67 -10.67
C LEU A 62 16.39 -1.96 -10.43
N TRP A 63 15.75 -3.04 -9.96
CA TRP A 63 16.40 -4.34 -9.80
C TRP A 63 17.04 -4.84 -11.10
N ILE A 64 16.28 -4.83 -12.20
CA ILE A 64 16.76 -5.25 -13.52
C ILE A 64 17.94 -4.37 -13.95
N GLY A 65 17.85 -3.05 -13.79
CA GLY A 65 18.91 -2.11 -14.15
C GLY A 65 20.22 -2.38 -13.40
N LEU A 66 20.14 -2.50 -12.06
CA LEU A 66 21.30 -2.79 -11.22
C LEU A 66 21.90 -4.17 -11.51
N SER A 67 21.05 -5.19 -11.71
CA SER A 67 21.50 -6.54 -12.06
C SER A 67 22.25 -6.56 -13.40
N ARG A 68 21.80 -5.79 -14.39
CA ARG A 68 22.52 -5.64 -15.68
C ARG A 68 23.86 -4.93 -15.53
N LEU A 69 24.01 -4.09 -14.51
CA LEU A 69 25.27 -3.47 -14.12
C LEU A 69 26.14 -4.37 -13.25
N SER A 70 25.77 -5.65 -13.10
CA SER A 70 26.47 -6.66 -12.29
C SER A 70 26.57 -6.31 -10.80
N TRP A 71 25.59 -5.57 -10.27
CA TRP A 71 25.52 -5.33 -8.83
C TRP A 71 25.14 -6.63 -8.09
N PRO A 72 25.73 -6.87 -6.91
CA PRO A 72 25.38 -8.07 -6.13
C PRO A 72 23.93 -8.02 -5.66
N PRO A 73 23.21 -9.18 -5.58
CA PRO A 73 21.80 -9.23 -5.20
C PRO A 73 21.48 -8.53 -3.89
N ALA A 74 22.36 -8.58 -2.91
CA ALA A 74 22.19 -7.89 -1.63
C ALA A 74 22.12 -6.37 -1.80
N ALA A 75 22.98 -5.78 -2.62
CA ALA A 75 22.94 -4.36 -2.91
C ALA A 75 21.69 -3.97 -3.71
N CYS A 76 21.30 -4.79 -4.69
CA CYS A 76 20.04 -4.60 -5.43
C CYS A 76 18.86 -4.59 -4.46
N ALA A 77 18.78 -5.57 -3.51
CA ALA A 77 17.70 -5.68 -2.55
C ALA A 77 17.59 -4.43 -1.66
N LEU A 78 18.72 -3.96 -1.12
CA LEU A 78 18.76 -2.74 -0.30
C LEU A 78 18.26 -1.50 -1.09
N CYS A 79 18.74 -1.33 -2.33
CA CYS A 79 18.34 -0.20 -3.16
C CYS A 79 16.84 -0.22 -3.49
N VAL A 80 16.27 -1.38 -3.84
CA VAL A 80 14.85 -1.45 -4.20
C VAL A 80 13.94 -1.31 -2.99
N VAL A 81 14.35 -1.80 -1.81
CA VAL A 81 13.62 -1.56 -0.56
C VAL A 81 13.63 -0.08 -0.22
N ALA A 82 14.80 0.57 -0.27
CA ALA A 82 14.92 2.00 -0.03
C ALA A 82 14.07 2.83 -1.01
N LEU A 83 14.05 2.47 -2.31
CA LEU A 83 13.19 3.11 -3.29
C LEU A 83 11.70 2.97 -2.95
N GLY A 84 11.26 1.78 -2.52
CA GLY A 84 9.86 1.55 -2.13
C GLY A 84 9.44 2.40 -0.93
N ILE A 85 10.30 2.52 0.08
CA ILE A 85 10.11 3.42 1.23
C ILE A 85 9.97 4.85 0.76
N GLN A 86 10.91 5.30 -0.06
CA GLN A 86 10.93 6.68 -0.59
C GLN A 86 9.69 6.98 -1.42
N LEU A 87 9.30 6.10 -2.35
CA LEU A 87 8.15 6.32 -3.22
C LEU A 87 6.82 6.39 -2.46
N SER A 88 6.68 5.62 -1.37
CA SER A 88 5.48 5.63 -0.53
C SER A 88 5.50 6.69 0.57
N GLY A 89 6.59 7.47 0.71
CA GLY A 89 6.77 8.46 1.77
C GLY A 89 6.77 7.86 3.18
N GLY A 90 7.07 6.56 3.32
CA GLY A 90 7.06 5.89 4.61
C GLY A 90 5.67 5.61 5.21
N LEU A 91 4.58 6.00 4.56
CA LEU A 91 3.20 5.91 5.07
C LEU A 91 2.86 4.54 5.71
N HIS A 92 3.28 3.46 5.06
CA HIS A 92 2.97 2.11 5.53
C HIS A 92 3.92 1.61 6.62
N HIS A 93 5.13 2.18 6.69
CA HIS A 93 6.10 1.89 7.74
C HIS A 93 5.67 2.51 9.06
N ASP A 94 5.17 3.75 9.00
CA ASP A 94 4.57 4.46 10.12
C ASP A 94 3.44 3.63 10.71
N GLY A 95 2.45 3.24 9.90
CA GLY A 95 1.38 2.37 10.35
C GLY A 95 1.84 1.01 10.91
N LEU A 96 2.95 0.42 10.40
CA LEU A 96 3.53 -0.80 10.96
C LEU A 96 4.10 -0.54 12.36
N ILE A 97 4.83 0.55 12.55
CA ILE A 97 5.42 0.95 13.84
C ILE A 97 4.29 1.15 14.85
N ASP A 98 3.31 2.00 14.55
CA ASP A 98 2.22 2.32 15.47
C ASP A 98 1.40 1.07 15.83
N THR A 99 1.10 0.22 14.83
CA THR A 99 0.38 -1.04 15.08
C THR A 99 1.18 -1.99 15.96
N ALA A 100 2.49 -2.08 15.79
CA ALA A 100 3.33 -2.95 16.61
C ALA A 100 3.46 -2.42 18.04
N ASP A 101 3.57 -1.11 18.22
CA ASP A 101 3.58 -0.49 19.56
C ASP A 101 2.22 -0.65 20.26
N GLY A 102 1.12 -0.48 19.52
CA GLY A 102 -0.22 -0.76 20.04
C GLY A 102 -0.41 -2.21 20.45
N LEU A 103 0.07 -3.18 19.66
CA LEU A 103 0.01 -4.60 19.99
C LEU A 103 0.95 -4.99 21.17
N GLY A 104 2.01 -4.23 21.38
CA GLY A 104 2.92 -4.37 22.53
C GLY A 104 2.33 -3.82 23.84
N ALA A 105 1.31 -2.95 23.75
CA ALA A 105 0.63 -2.37 24.90
C ALA A 105 -0.49 -3.28 25.44
N PRO A 106 -0.90 -3.11 26.72
CA PRO A 106 -2.10 -3.75 27.27
C PRO A 106 -3.33 -3.47 26.40
N ALA A 107 -4.29 -4.42 26.36
CA ALA A 107 -5.43 -4.37 25.43
C ALA A 107 -6.22 -3.07 25.52
N GLU A 108 -6.38 -2.54 26.73
CA GLU A 108 -7.15 -1.33 27.03
C GLU A 108 -6.48 -0.06 26.54
N ARG A 109 -5.14 -0.11 26.32
CA ARG A 109 -4.32 1.05 25.93
C ARG A 109 -3.80 0.98 24.50
N ARG A 110 -4.21 -0.02 23.71
CA ARG A 110 -3.69 -0.24 22.35
C ARG A 110 -3.89 0.95 21.44
N LEU A 111 -5.10 1.50 21.41
CA LEU A 111 -5.42 2.65 20.55
C LEU A 111 -4.70 3.91 21.00
N GLU A 112 -4.57 4.12 22.33
CA GLU A 112 -3.79 5.23 22.90
C GLU A 112 -2.30 5.12 22.49
N ALA A 113 -1.72 3.92 22.59
CA ALA A 113 -0.34 3.67 22.20
C ALA A 113 -0.09 3.87 20.70
N MET A 114 -1.09 3.59 19.84
CA MET A 114 -1.02 3.85 18.40
C MET A 114 -1.17 5.36 18.04
N GLU A 115 -1.65 6.18 18.97
CA GLU A 115 -1.78 7.64 18.78
C GLU A 115 -0.59 8.40 19.36
N ASP A 116 0.25 7.75 20.14
CA ASP A 116 1.44 8.37 20.72
C ASP A 116 2.48 8.62 19.62
N SER A 117 2.86 9.86 19.40
CA SER A 117 3.87 10.24 18.40
C SER A 117 5.29 9.75 18.73
N ARG A 118 5.50 9.19 19.93
CA ARG A 118 6.77 8.60 20.34
C ARG A 118 6.87 7.17 19.86
N VAL A 119 7.94 6.88 19.13
CA VAL A 119 8.21 5.52 18.63
C VAL A 119 8.61 4.61 19.79
N GLY A 120 7.89 3.51 19.97
CA GLY A 120 8.18 2.51 20.97
C GLY A 120 9.17 1.43 20.49
N ALA A 121 9.68 0.65 21.42
CA ALA A 121 10.63 -0.43 21.13
C ALA A 121 10.01 -1.54 20.25
N SER A 122 8.72 -1.84 20.43
CA SER A 122 8.01 -2.85 19.65
C SER A 122 7.91 -2.44 18.19
N GLY A 123 7.61 -1.17 17.90
CA GLY A 123 7.56 -0.61 16.56
C GLY A 123 8.90 -0.68 15.85
N VAL A 124 9.98 -0.25 16.54
CA VAL A 124 11.34 -0.34 15.97
C VAL A 124 11.72 -1.77 15.65
N LEU A 125 11.49 -2.72 16.58
CA LEU A 125 11.81 -4.12 16.36
C LEU A 125 11.01 -4.70 15.19
N ALA A 126 9.71 -4.41 15.11
CA ALA A 126 8.87 -4.87 14.01
C ALA A 126 9.37 -4.34 12.67
N LEU A 127 9.69 -3.04 12.58
CA LEU A 127 10.23 -2.43 11.36
C LEU A 127 11.54 -3.10 10.94
N VAL A 128 12.51 -3.22 11.85
CA VAL A 128 13.80 -3.84 11.56
C VAL A 128 13.63 -5.29 11.09
N MET A 129 12.80 -6.08 11.78
CA MET A 129 12.54 -7.48 11.39
C MET A 129 11.91 -7.58 10.01
N VAL A 130 10.93 -6.73 9.70
CA VAL A 130 10.28 -6.75 8.39
C VAL A 130 11.26 -6.36 7.29
N LEU A 131 12.08 -5.32 7.49
CA LEU A 131 13.09 -4.90 6.50
C LEU A 131 14.14 -5.98 6.25
N LEU A 132 14.63 -6.63 7.29
CA LEU A 132 15.60 -7.75 7.16
C LEU A 132 15.00 -8.91 6.37
N LEU A 133 13.75 -9.28 6.66
CA LEU A 133 13.05 -10.35 5.96
C LEU A 133 12.77 -9.98 4.49
N GLN A 134 12.43 -8.73 4.20
CA GLN A 134 12.26 -8.26 2.81
C GLN A 134 13.56 -8.38 2.01
N VAL A 135 14.66 -7.92 2.59
CA VAL A 135 15.98 -8.02 1.93
C VAL A 135 16.36 -9.49 1.70
N ALA A 136 16.17 -10.36 2.70
CA ALA A 136 16.45 -11.78 2.60
C ALA A 136 15.60 -12.45 1.50
N ALA A 137 14.29 -12.18 1.47
CA ALA A 137 13.38 -12.70 0.45
C ALA A 137 13.78 -12.25 -0.97
N LEU A 138 14.12 -10.98 -1.15
CA LEU A 138 14.56 -10.46 -2.45
C LEU A 138 15.86 -11.10 -2.94
N ILE A 139 16.81 -11.32 -2.04
CA ILE A 139 18.07 -12.04 -2.36
C ILE A 139 17.73 -13.46 -2.82
N GLN A 140 16.85 -14.15 -2.10
CA GLN A 140 16.44 -15.53 -2.43
C GLN A 140 15.68 -15.62 -3.77
N LEU A 141 14.81 -14.64 -4.06
CA LEU A 141 14.07 -14.59 -5.34
C LEU A 141 15.00 -14.35 -6.54
N GLY A 142 16.11 -13.67 -6.37
CA GLY A 142 17.09 -13.44 -7.44
C GLY A 142 16.46 -12.86 -8.70
N GLY A 143 16.51 -13.59 -9.82
CA GLY A 143 15.93 -13.14 -11.10
C GLY A 143 14.40 -12.99 -11.09
N GLN A 144 13.69 -13.58 -10.12
CA GLN A 144 12.24 -13.46 -9.97
C GLN A 144 11.85 -12.24 -9.09
N ALA A 145 12.78 -11.55 -8.46
CA ALA A 145 12.52 -10.40 -7.60
C ALA A 145 11.64 -9.32 -8.26
N PRO A 146 11.79 -8.96 -9.54
CA PRO A 146 10.91 -7.97 -10.19
C PRO A 146 9.43 -8.36 -10.15
N LEU A 147 9.13 -9.63 -10.44
CA LEU A 147 7.75 -10.14 -10.37
C LEU A 147 7.27 -10.16 -8.91
N GLY A 148 8.11 -10.66 -7.99
CA GLY A 148 7.80 -10.69 -6.56
C GLY A 148 7.47 -9.30 -6.02
N LEU A 149 8.23 -8.26 -6.38
CA LEU A 149 7.99 -6.87 -5.99
C LEU A 149 6.63 -6.37 -6.50
N CYS A 150 6.29 -6.63 -7.76
CA CYS A 150 4.98 -6.25 -8.32
C CYS A 150 3.82 -6.92 -7.58
N LEU A 151 3.90 -8.24 -7.37
CA LEU A 151 2.85 -9.01 -6.72
C LEU A 151 2.70 -8.63 -5.23
N ALA A 152 3.81 -8.51 -4.51
CA ALA A 152 3.82 -8.11 -3.11
C ALA A 152 3.22 -6.71 -2.94
N ALA A 153 3.65 -5.73 -3.75
CA ALA A 153 3.13 -4.38 -3.71
C ALA A 153 1.64 -4.30 -4.10
N PHE A 154 1.18 -5.15 -5.00
CA PHE A 154 -0.24 -5.28 -5.37
C PHE A 154 -1.08 -5.80 -4.18
N TRP A 155 -0.72 -6.98 -3.66
CA TRP A 155 -1.46 -7.60 -2.56
C TRP A 155 -1.43 -6.77 -1.29
N ALA A 156 -0.33 -6.08 -1.04
CA ALA A 156 -0.21 -5.11 0.05
C ALA A 156 -1.30 -4.03 0.03
N ARG A 157 -1.84 -3.68 -1.12
CA ARG A 157 -2.92 -2.67 -1.26
C ARG A 157 -4.30 -3.29 -1.44
N VAL A 158 -4.40 -4.55 -1.80
CA VAL A 158 -5.68 -5.29 -1.79
C VAL A 158 -6.08 -5.68 -0.37
N ALA A 159 -5.13 -6.03 0.49
CA ALA A 159 -5.40 -6.46 1.85
C ALA A 159 -6.17 -5.43 2.71
N PRO A 160 -5.85 -4.12 2.69
CA PRO A 160 -6.68 -3.12 3.36
C PRO A 160 -8.12 -3.06 2.85
N LEU A 161 -8.35 -3.28 1.54
CA LEU A 161 -9.72 -3.34 1.00
C LEU A 161 -10.50 -4.51 1.59
N TRP A 162 -9.86 -5.67 1.75
CA TRP A 162 -10.45 -6.79 2.47
C TRP A 162 -10.73 -6.46 3.94
N ALA A 163 -9.78 -5.83 4.63
CA ALA A 163 -9.94 -5.41 6.01
C ALA A 163 -11.11 -4.44 6.18
N MET A 164 -11.24 -3.45 5.30
CA MET A 164 -12.37 -2.49 5.26
C MET A 164 -13.72 -3.18 5.02
N ALA A 165 -13.75 -4.27 4.25
CA ALA A 165 -14.98 -5.01 3.97
C ALA A 165 -15.43 -5.89 5.14
N ARG A 166 -14.47 -6.32 6.00
CA ARG A 166 -14.70 -7.39 6.98
C ARG A 166 -14.77 -6.92 8.44
N PHE A 167 -14.13 -5.79 8.74
CA PHE A 167 -13.97 -5.29 10.11
C PHE A 167 -14.43 -3.84 10.22
N ASP A 168 -14.84 -3.48 11.44
CA ASP A 168 -15.20 -2.11 11.76
C ASP A 168 -13.94 -1.22 11.83
N TYR A 169 -14.13 0.05 11.50
CA TYR A 169 -13.12 1.07 11.66
C TYR A 169 -13.19 1.65 13.07
N LEU A 170 -12.10 1.59 13.82
CA LEU A 170 -12.08 1.84 15.26
C LEU A 170 -12.02 3.32 15.66
N ARG A 171 -11.66 4.23 14.74
CA ARG A 171 -11.54 5.66 15.02
C ARG A 171 -12.63 6.46 14.31
N ALA A 172 -13.33 7.34 15.05
CA ALA A 172 -14.37 8.18 14.46
C ALA A 172 -13.78 9.22 13.47
N ASP A 173 -12.64 9.83 13.82
CA ASP A 173 -12.02 10.97 13.12
C ASP A 173 -10.64 10.65 12.52
N GLY A 174 -10.39 9.37 12.22
CA GLY A 174 -9.10 8.93 11.67
C GLY A 174 -8.91 9.33 10.20
N THR A 175 -7.64 9.46 9.77
CA THR A 175 -7.24 9.82 8.40
C THR A 175 -7.79 8.91 7.30
N ALA A 176 -8.28 7.72 7.65
CA ALA A 176 -8.92 6.77 6.73
C ALA A 176 -10.45 6.67 6.91
N ALA A 177 -11.07 7.53 7.73
CA ALA A 177 -12.53 7.51 7.99
C ALA A 177 -13.35 7.72 6.71
N PHE A 178 -12.86 8.48 5.74
CA PHE A 178 -13.51 8.71 4.45
C PHE A 178 -13.73 7.40 3.64
N HIS A 179 -12.94 6.37 3.87
CA HIS A 179 -13.15 5.06 3.24
C HIS A 179 -14.42 4.38 3.73
N ARG A 180 -14.84 4.64 4.97
CA ARG A 180 -16.08 4.12 5.54
C ARG A 180 -17.31 4.74 4.88
N GLU A 181 -17.26 6.03 4.59
CA GLU A 181 -18.41 6.76 4.03
C GLU A 181 -18.58 6.52 2.53
N HIS A 182 -17.49 6.47 1.79
CA HIS A 182 -17.50 6.50 0.32
C HIS A 182 -16.99 5.21 -0.33
N GLY A 183 -16.28 4.36 0.41
CA GLY A 183 -15.65 3.15 -0.11
C GLY A 183 -16.65 2.04 -0.42
N ARG A 184 -16.37 1.29 -1.49
CA ARG A 184 -17.02 0.02 -1.82
C ARG A 184 -15.94 -1.04 -2.00
N PRO A 185 -15.29 -1.47 -0.90
CA PRO A 185 -13.99 -2.12 -0.96
C PRO A 185 -13.96 -3.37 -1.85
N LEU A 186 -15.00 -4.21 -1.86
CA LEU A 186 -15.05 -5.40 -2.73
C LEU A 186 -15.19 -5.02 -4.21
N TRP A 187 -16.03 -4.02 -4.53
CA TRP A 187 -16.17 -3.53 -5.90
C TRP A 187 -14.95 -2.73 -6.35
N ASP A 188 -14.32 -2.02 -5.44
CA ASP A 188 -13.12 -1.24 -5.70
C ASP A 188 -11.89 -2.14 -5.97
N ALA A 189 -11.84 -3.35 -5.39
CA ALA A 189 -10.79 -4.33 -5.66
C ALA A 189 -10.98 -5.08 -6.99
N LEU A 190 -12.22 -5.26 -7.45
CA LEU A 190 -12.55 -6.16 -8.57
C LEU A 190 -11.78 -5.88 -9.88
N PRO A 191 -11.65 -4.63 -10.38
CA PRO A 191 -10.94 -4.36 -11.62
C PRO A 191 -9.46 -4.76 -11.57
N SER A 192 -8.80 -4.47 -10.44
CA SER A 192 -7.39 -4.81 -10.26
C SER A 192 -7.17 -6.31 -10.09
N LEU A 193 -8.06 -7.00 -9.38
CA LEU A 193 -8.04 -8.46 -9.25
C LEU A 193 -8.23 -9.14 -10.60
N LEU A 194 -9.16 -8.65 -11.43
CA LEU A 194 -9.38 -9.19 -12.76
C LEU A 194 -8.11 -9.11 -13.62
N VAL A 195 -7.45 -7.93 -13.63
CA VAL A 195 -6.20 -7.75 -14.40
C VAL A 195 -5.10 -8.69 -13.91
N VAL A 196 -4.95 -8.83 -12.59
CA VAL A 196 -3.93 -9.69 -12.02
C VAL A 196 -4.21 -11.18 -12.32
N VAL A 197 -5.48 -11.60 -12.29
CA VAL A 197 -5.89 -12.95 -12.69
C VAL A 197 -5.59 -13.21 -14.18
N LEU A 198 -5.85 -12.25 -15.06
CA LEU A 198 -5.51 -12.35 -16.48
C LEU A 198 -4.00 -12.46 -16.70
N LEU A 199 -3.21 -11.74 -15.90
CA LEU A 199 -1.74 -11.84 -15.94
C LEU A 199 -1.19 -13.13 -15.31
N ALA A 200 -1.99 -13.86 -14.52
CA ALA A 200 -1.60 -15.13 -13.89
C ALA A 200 -1.25 -16.21 -14.91
N GLY A 201 -1.84 -16.16 -16.10
CA GLY A 201 -1.49 -17.06 -17.22
C GLY A 201 -0.01 -16.96 -17.62
N TRP A 202 0.63 -15.82 -17.33
CA TRP A 202 2.05 -15.56 -17.65
C TRP A 202 2.99 -15.81 -16.46
N ALA A 203 2.53 -15.52 -15.23
CA ALA A 203 3.35 -15.56 -14.03
C ALA A 203 3.22 -16.86 -13.22
N GLY A 204 2.25 -17.72 -13.59
CA GLY A 204 1.83 -18.84 -12.78
C GLY A 204 0.81 -18.47 -11.70
N ALA A 205 -0.12 -19.36 -11.42
CA ALA A 205 -1.19 -19.10 -10.44
C ALA A 205 -0.70 -19.15 -8.99
N MET A 206 0.34 -19.92 -8.68
CA MET A 206 0.78 -20.20 -7.31
C MET A 206 1.24 -18.94 -6.55
N PRO A 207 2.16 -18.09 -7.06
CA PRO A 207 2.57 -16.87 -6.36
C PRO A 207 1.41 -15.91 -6.12
N LEU A 208 0.47 -15.84 -7.05
CA LEU A 208 -0.74 -15.02 -6.93
C LEU A 208 -1.63 -15.50 -5.80
N LEU A 209 -1.93 -16.80 -5.74
CA LEU A 209 -2.78 -17.38 -4.71
C LEU A 209 -2.16 -17.26 -3.33
N LEU A 210 -0.86 -17.55 -3.19
CA LEU A 210 -0.15 -17.42 -1.92
C LEU A 210 -0.15 -15.98 -1.42
N GLY A 211 0.15 -15.00 -2.29
CA GLY A 211 0.09 -13.60 -1.93
C GLY A 211 -1.30 -13.18 -1.42
N GLY A 212 -2.36 -13.59 -2.11
CA GLY A 212 -3.73 -13.31 -1.70
C GLY A 212 -4.11 -13.96 -0.37
N VAL A 213 -3.74 -15.22 -0.16
CA VAL A 213 -4.01 -15.94 1.10
C VAL A 213 -3.33 -15.24 2.27
N VAL A 214 -2.06 -14.90 2.14
CA VAL A 214 -1.32 -14.20 3.20
C VAL A 214 -1.88 -12.81 3.45
N ALA A 215 -2.24 -12.08 2.40
CA ALA A 215 -2.92 -10.79 2.50
C ALA A 215 -4.15 -10.86 3.42
N ILE A 216 -5.02 -11.83 3.15
CA ILE A 216 -6.24 -12.06 3.93
C ILE A 216 -5.91 -12.50 5.36
N LEU A 217 -4.97 -13.43 5.55
CA LEU A 217 -4.61 -13.94 6.87
C LEU A 217 -4.04 -12.84 7.77
N VAL A 218 -3.17 -11.98 7.24
CA VAL A 218 -2.60 -10.85 7.99
C VAL A 218 -3.70 -9.85 8.35
N ALA A 219 -4.51 -9.42 7.39
CA ALA A 219 -5.63 -8.51 7.65
C ALA A 219 -6.56 -9.07 8.73
N GLN A 220 -6.88 -10.36 8.63
CA GLN A 220 -7.77 -11.02 9.57
C GLN A 220 -7.15 -11.21 10.97
N SER A 221 -5.86 -11.51 11.04
CA SER A 221 -5.12 -11.64 12.31
C SER A 221 -5.07 -10.31 13.05
N LEU A 222 -4.70 -9.23 12.37
CA LEU A 222 -4.66 -7.89 12.95
C LEU A 222 -6.05 -7.41 13.37
N GLY A 223 -7.04 -7.54 12.50
CA GLY A 223 -8.42 -7.15 12.82
C GLY A 223 -9.00 -7.88 14.04
N ARG A 224 -8.70 -9.19 14.20
CA ARG A 224 -9.13 -9.94 15.39
C ARG A 224 -8.39 -9.50 16.66
N ARG A 225 -7.09 -9.22 16.56
CA ARG A 225 -6.29 -8.79 17.72
C ARG A 225 -6.63 -7.39 18.20
N LEU A 226 -6.97 -6.49 17.29
CA LEU A 226 -7.32 -5.10 17.60
C LEU A 226 -8.83 -4.91 17.88
N GLY A 227 -9.66 -5.86 17.48
CA GLY A 227 -11.13 -5.73 17.52
C GLY A 227 -11.71 -4.95 16.33
N GLY A 228 -10.90 -4.63 15.33
CA GLY A 228 -11.21 -3.84 14.14
C GLY A 228 -9.94 -3.28 13.51
N HIS A 229 -10.06 -2.23 12.70
CA HIS A 229 -8.90 -1.59 12.07
C HIS A 229 -8.87 -0.08 12.28
N THR A 230 -7.67 0.50 12.24
CA THR A 230 -7.38 1.94 12.14
C THR A 230 -6.70 2.24 10.81
N GLY A 231 -6.44 3.52 10.51
CA GLY A 231 -5.59 3.90 9.37
C GLY A 231 -4.21 3.26 9.43
N ASP A 232 -3.60 3.23 10.62
CA ASP A 232 -2.27 2.68 10.87
C ASP A 232 -2.25 1.17 10.65
N SER A 233 -3.25 0.44 11.15
CA SER A 233 -3.35 -1.00 10.94
C SER A 233 -3.62 -1.36 9.47
N TYR A 234 -4.25 -0.50 8.66
CA TYR A 234 -4.29 -0.67 7.20
C TYR A 234 -2.89 -0.52 6.59
N GLY A 235 -2.08 0.42 7.10
CA GLY A 235 -0.67 0.55 6.75
C GLY A 235 0.13 -0.70 7.10
N ALA A 236 -0.03 -1.23 8.32
CA ALA A 236 0.63 -2.45 8.78
C ALA A 236 0.25 -3.67 7.93
N VAL A 237 -1.05 -3.84 7.62
CA VAL A 237 -1.53 -4.90 6.71
C VAL A 237 -0.85 -4.78 5.35
N SER A 238 -0.66 -3.58 4.84
CA SER A 238 0.02 -3.36 3.56
C SER A 238 1.48 -3.79 3.56
N TYR A 239 2.15 -3.84 4.71
CA TYR A 239 3.58 -4.07 4.79
C TYR A 239 3.99 -5.53 5.09
N THR A 240 3.15 -6.30 5.74
CA THR A 240 3.49 -7.66 6.20
C THR A 240 3.41 -8.75 5.11
N HIS A 241 3.03 -8.42 3.88
CA HIS A 241 2.81 -9.39 2.79
C HIS A 241 4.07 -9.94 2.16
N LEU A 242 5.22 -9.32 2.35
CA LEU A 242 6.49 -9.78 1.77
C LEU A 242 7.02 -11.09 2.37
N ARG A 243 6.40 -11.55 3.47
CA ARG A 243 6.76 -12.82 4.15
C ARG A 243 6.29 -14.09 3.42
N ALA A 244 5.38 -13.98 2.47
CA ALA A 244 4.63 -15.13 1.96
C ALA A 244 5.26 -15.88 0.79
N HIS A 245 6.37 -15.44 0.28
CA HIS A 245 7.01 -16.07 -0.86
C HIS A 245 8.15 -17.03 -0.48
N GLU A 246 8.31 -17.37 0.81
CA GLU A 246 9.40 -18.21 1.31
C GLU A 246 9.06 -19.70 1.53
N THR A 247 7.87 -20.17 1.10
CA THR A 247 7.55 -21.60 1.22
C THR A 247 7.27 -22.24 -0.13
#